data_80a1ba05b2d556b4c91bbd8792295e1f
#
_entry.id   80a1ba05b2d556b4c91bbd8792295e1f
#
_cell.length_a   1.000
_cell.length_b   1.000
_cell.length_c   1.000
_cell.angle_alpha   90.00
_cell.angle_beta   90.00
_cell.angle_gamma   90.00
#
_symmetry.space_group_name_H-M   'P 1'
#
loop_
_entity.id
_entity.type
_entity.pdbx_description
1 polymer ?
#
loop_
_entity_poly.entity_id
_entity_poly.type
_entity_poly.pdbx_seq_one_letter_code
_entity_poly.pdbx_strand_id
1 'polypeptide(L)'
;MPRPRSEKARQSVLEAMRRALAAGGYDAVTIEGLAEAAEVSKQTIYRWWPSKAAILGEALLEGGLPGAEVSVPMTADLGADLRAWFSAMSAALADPEGVAVARALIVVTASDPDLGLALNEKLAAPIREWVAARVARAVEAGDVRADADAAAIADQFIAMASYAALLGRPLSDGRVDATVAVLLRGIGA
;
A
#
# COMPACT_ATOMS: atom_id res chain seq x y z
N MET A 1 19.07 27.89 1.43
CA MET A 1 19.33 26.57 0.83
C MET A 1 19.72 25.58 1.92
N PRO A 2 19.08 24.42 2.06
CA PRO A 2 19.52 23.38 3.00
C PRO A 2 20.94 22.93 2.64
N ARG A 3 21.78 22.74 3.65
CA ARG A 3 23.17 22.30 3.43
C ARG A 3 23.19 20.89 2.79
N PRO A 4 24.00 20.63 1.73
CA PRO A 4 24.05 19.32 1.07
C PRO A 4 24.28 18.12 2.00
N ARG A 5 24.96 18.36 3.14
CA ARG A 5 25.21 17.35 4.19
C ARG A 5 23.93 16.91 4.93
N SER A 6 22.92 17.78 5.05
CA SER A 6 21.69 17.46 5.76
C SER A 6 20.79 16.54 4.92
N GLU A 7 20.72 16.75 3.62
CA GLU A 7 19.90 15.92 2.72
C GLU A 7 20.47 14.50 2.61
N LYS A 8 21.80 14.37 2.42
CA LYS A 8 22.43 13.04 2.42
C LYS A 8 22.18 12.27 3.71
N ALA A 9 22.27 12.93 4.87
CA ALA A 9 22.01 12.30 6.15
C ALA A 9 20.52 11.92 6.30
N ARG A 10 19.60 12.77 5.81
CA ARG A 10 18.17 12.47 5.76
C ARG A 10 17.91 11.19 4.93
N GLN A 11 18.43 11.13 3.72
CA GLN A 11 18.30 9.96 2.85
C GLN A 11 18.91 8.69 3.48
N SER A 12 20.05 8.80 4.18
CA SER A 12 20.64 7.66 4.89
C SER A 12 19.71 7.10 5.98
N VAL A 13 18.96 7.97 6.70
CA VAL A 13 17.99 7.52 7.71
C VAL A 13 16.79 6.85 7.06
N LEU A 14 16.26 7.38 5.96
CA LEU A 14 15.14 6.78 5.24
C LEU A 14 15.52 5.41 4.66
N GLU A 15 16.73 5.28 4.13
CA GLU A 15 17.25 4.01 3.63
C GLU A 15 17.50 2.99 4.75
N ALA A 16 18.02 3.44 5.91
CA ALA A 16 18.15 2.60 7.09
C ALA A 16 16.78 2.09 7.58
N MET A 17 15.75 2.95 7.54
CA MET A 17 14.37 2.58 7.86
C MET A 17 13.85 1.49 6.94
N ARG A 18 14.00 1.61 5.62
CA ARG A 18 13.55 0.60 4.65
C ARG A 18 14.25 -0.75 4.88
N ARG A 19 15.56 -0.75 5.06
CA ARG A 19 16.32 -1.98 5.34
C ARG A 19 15.91 -2.64 6.65
N ALA A 20 15.73 -1.86 7.71
CA ALA A 20 15.32 -2.38 9.00
C ALA A 20 13.90 -2.94 8.96
N LEU A 21 12.99 -2.28 8.22
CA LEU A 21 11.63 -2.76 7.99
C LEU A 21 11.62 -4.11 7.28
N ALA A 22 12.39 -4.24 6.19
CA ALA A 22 12.49 -5.49 5.44
C ALA A 22 13.10 -6.63 6.26
N ALA A 23 14.10 -6.34 7.10
CA ALA A 23 14.81 -7.35 7.90
C ALA A 23 14.02 -7.88 9.09
N GLY A 24 13.22 -7.04 9.78
CA GLY A 24 12.60 -7.43 11.05
C GLY A 24 11.21 -6.85 11.31
N GLY A 25 10.63 -6.17 10.34
CA GLY A 25 9.36 -5.47 10.49
C GLY A 25 9.45 -4.23 11.39
N TYR A 26 8.34 -3.50 11.48
CA TYR A 26 8.30 -2.21 12.17
C TYR A 26 8.63 -2.28 13.67
N ASP A 27 8.22 -3.35 14.35
CA ASP A 27 8.43 -3.49 15.80
C ASP A 27 9.92 -3.63 16.16
N ALA A 28 10.72 -4.24 15.30
CA ALA A 28 12.16 -4.38 15.49
C ALA A 28 12.94 -3.07 15.23
N VAL A 29 12.35 -2.09 14.54
CA VAL A 29 13.01 -0.81 14.27
C VAL A 29 13.12 0.03 15.54
N THR A 30 14.34 0.51 15.84
CA THR A 30 14.61 1.45 16.93
C THR A 30 15.29 2.71 16.43
N ILE A 31 15.08 3.84 17.10
CA ILE A 31 15.75 5.11 16.74
C ILE A 31 17.27 4.97 16.93
N GLU A 32 17.71 4.21 17.91
CA GLU A 32 19.13 3.88 18.12
C GLU A 32 19.73 3.15 16.93
N GLY A 33 19.06 2.08 16.46
CA GLY A 33 19.52 1.29 15.31
C GLY A 33 19.51 2.12 14.00
N LEU A 34 18.51 3.00 13.82
CA LEU A 34 18.50 3.91 12.68
C LEU A 34 19.64 4.93 12.73
N ALA A 35 19.93 5.49 13.90
CA ALA A 35 21.02 6.45 14.09
C ALA A 35 22.39 5.82 13.79
N GLU A 36 22.61 4.59 14.29
CA GLU A 36 23.82 3.81 14.03
C GLU A 36 23.95 3.47 12.53
N ALA A 37 22.92 2.91 11.93
CA ALA A 37 22.93 2.49 10.53
C ALA A 37 23.07 3.65 9.53
N ALA A 38 22.61 4.85 9.90
CA ALA A 38 22.69 6.07 9.10
C ALA A 38 23.91 6.95 9.45
N GLU A 39 24.72 6.55 10.44
CA GLU A 39 25.88 7.31 10.95
C GLU A 39 25.50 8.74 11.39
N VAL A 40 24.36 8.91 12.06
CA VAL A 40 23.88 10.19 12.59
C VAL A 40 23.57 10.11 14.07
N SER A 41 23.47 11.26 14.77
CA SER A 41 23.01 11.29 16.14
C SER A 41 21.48 11.15 16.24
N LYS A 42 20.95 10.60 17.35
CA LYS A 42 19.51 10.62 17.63
C LYS A 42 18.93 12.02 17.63
N GLN A 43 19.70 13.01 18.13
CA GLN A 43 19.28 14.40 18.11
C GLN A 43 19.09 14.92 16.66
N THR A 44 19.91 14.45 15.72
CA THR A 44 19.74 14.77 14.30
C THR A 44 18.44 14.19 13.75
N ILE A 45 18.10 12.96 14.12
CA ILE A 45 16.84 12.31 13.73
C ILE A 45 15.66 13.09 14.28
N TYR A 46 15.61 13.33 15.60
CA TYR A 46 14.48 14.03 16.25
C TYR A 46 14.29 15.48 15.78
N ARG A 47 15.30 16.10 15.18
CA ARG A 47 15.16 17.42 14.57
C ARG A 47 14.30 17.38 13.28
N TRP A 48 14.28 16.26 12.58
CA TRP A 48 13.54 16.11 11.32
C TRP A 48 12.22 15.37 11.50
N TRP A 49 12.21 14.38 12.38
CA TRP A 49 11.04 13.55 12.59
C TRP A 49 10.67 13.46 14.07
N PRO A 50 9.41 13.78 14.41
CA PRO A 50 8.96 13.72 15.80
C PRO A 50 8.82 12.29 16.33
N SER A 51 8.71 11.31 15.44
CA SER A 51 8.45 9.91 15.80
C SER A 51 9.05 8.92 14.79
N LYS A 52 9.17 7.66 15.22
CA LYS A 52 9.51 6.55 14.34
C LYS A 52 8.49 6.37 13.20
N ALA A 53 7.21 6.60 13.47
CA ALA A 53 6.15 6.55 12.48
C ALA A 53 6.32 7.61 11.38
N ALA A 54 6.75 8.82 11.75
CA ALA A 54 7.04 9.88 10.78
C ALA A 54 8.20 9.53 9.84
N ILE A 55 9.26 8.89 10.34
CA ILE A 55 10.37 8.39 9.50
C ILE A 55 9.86 7.33 8.52
N LEU A 56 9.07 6.38 9.02
CA LEU A 56 8.51 5.33 8.19
C LEU A 56 7.59 5.89 7.11
N GLY A 57 6.68 6.77 7.48
CA GLY A 57 5.76 7.38 6.51
C GLY A 57 6.49 8.10 5.39
N GLU A 58 7.52 8.88 5.71
CA GLU A 58 8.34 9.56 4.72
C GLU A 58 9.15 8.58 3.86
N ALA A 59 9.70 7.52 4.47
CA ALA A 59 10.41 6.46 3.74
C ALA A 59 9.53 5.74 2.71
N LEU A 60 8.25 5.51 3.07
CA LEU A 60 7.25 4.92 2.18
C LEU A 60 6.79 5.91 1.09
N LEU A 61 6.62 7.19 1.42
CA LEU A 61 6.26 8.22 0.45
C LEU A 61 7.34 8.43 -0.61
N GLU A 62 8.62 8.38 -0.25
CA GLU A 62 9.72 8.61 -1.19
C GLU A 62 10.18 7.35 -1.94
N GLY A 63 10.21 6.22 -1.26
CA GLY A 63 10.78 4.97 -1.80
C GLY A 63 9.84 4.16 -2.70
N GLY A 64 8.58 4.52 -2.77
CA GLY A 64 7.55 3.65 -3.33
C GLY A 64 7.25 2.48 -2.39
N LEU A 65 6.21 1.72 -2.71
CA LEU A 65 5.93 0.46 -2.03
C LEU A 65 6.37 -0.69 -2.90
N PRO A 66 7.06 -1.69 -2.35
CA PRO A 66 7.20 -2.97 -3.01
C PRO A 66 5.80 -3.50 -3.42
N GLY A 67 5.62 -3.82 -4.69
CA GLY A 67 4.34 -4.32 -5.19
C GLY A 67 3.27 -3.26 -5.54
N ALA A 68 3.55 -1.96 -5.43
CA ALA A 68 2.62 -0.91 -5.86
C ALA A 68 2.44 -0.86 -7.39
N GLU A 69 3.38 -1.39 -8.15
CA GLU A 69 3.31 -1.49 -9.61
C GLU A 69 2.63 -2.80 -10.04
N VAL A 70 1.40 -3.01 -9.61
CA VAL A 70 0.60 -4.12 -10.14
C VAL A 70 0.08 -3.71 -11.51
N SER A 71 0.76 -4.15 -12.56
CA SER A 71 0.23 -4.06 -13.93
C SER A 71 -0.93 -5.04 -14.07
N VAL A 72 -2.16 -4.54 -14.01
CA VAL A 72 -3.35 -5.37 -14.15
C VAL A 72 -3.87 -5.25 -15.58
N PRO A 73 -4.20 -6.37 -16.24
CA PRO A 73 -4.73 -6.33 -17.59
C PRO A 73 -6.07 -5.58 -17.63
N MET A 74 -6.34 -4.92 -18.74
CA MET A 74 -7.65 -4.36 -19.08
C MET A 74 -8.22 -5.11 -20.27
N THR A 75 -8.78 -6.29 -19.99
CA THR A 75 -9.39 -7.14 -21.03
C THR A 75 -10.88 -6.83 -21.24
N ALA A 76 -11.57 -7.60 -22.03
CA ALA A 76 -13.03 -7.53 -22.14
C ALA A 76 -13.74 -8.21 -20.96
N ASP A 77 -13.06 -9.10 -20.22
CA ASP A 77 -13.61 -9.84 -19.08
C ASP A 77 -13.28 -9.14 -17.76
N LEU A 78 -14.26 -8.41 -17.21
CA LEU A 78 -14.15 -7.76 -15.90
C LEU A 78 -13.80 -8.74 -14.79
N GLY A 79 -14.39 -9.93 -14.79
CA GLY A 79 -14.14 -10.94 -13.77
C GLY A 79 -12.71 -11.47 -13.79
N ALA A 80 -12.15 -11.67 -14.99
CA ALA A 80 -10.75 -12.06 -15.17
C ALA A 80 -9.80 -10.97 -14.69
N ASP A 81 -10.07 -9.71 -15.02
CA ASP A 81 -9.25 -8.57 -14.61
C ASP A 81 -9.25 -8.39 -13.06
N LEU A 82 -10.43 -8.52 -12.43
CA LEU A 82 -10.55 -8.47 -10.97
C LEU A 82 -9.79 -9.62 -10.28
N ARG A 83 -9.90 -10.84 -10.82
CA ARG A 83 -9.12 -11.98 -10.29
C ARG A 83 -7.63 -11.75 -10.41
N ALA A 84 -7.17 -11.28 -11.56
CA ALA A 84 -5.76 -10.98 -11.78
C ALA A 84 -5.23 -9.96 -10.76
N TRP A 85 -5.99 -8.91 -10.46
CA TRP A 85 -5.63 -7.92 -9.45
C TRP A 85 -5.53 -8.53 -8.05
N PHE A 86 -6.57 -9.26 -7.60
CA PHE A 86 -6.56 -9.90 -6.30
C PHE A 86 -5.45 -10.95 -6.15
N SER A 87 -5.16 -11.70 -7.21
CA SER A 87 -4.08 -12.70 -7.20
C SER A 87 -2.71 -12.03 -7.10
N ALA A 88 -2.49 -10.94 -7.83
CA ALA A 88 -1.24 -10.18 -7.74
C ALA A 88 -1.04 -9.56 -6.34
N MET A 89 -2.08 -9.00 -5.76
CA MET A 89 -2.06 -8.49 -4.39
C MET A 89 -1.80 -9.63 -3.38
N SER A 90 -2.46 -10.78 -3.56
CA SER A 90 -2.24 -11.94 -2.69
C SER A 90 -0.80 -12.45 -2.76
N ALA A 91 -0.19 -12.45 -3.95
CA ALA A 91 1.21 -12.79 -4.14
C ALA A 91 2.15 -11.80 -3.40
N ALA A 92 1.87 -10.49 -3.49
CA ALA A 92 2.62 -9.48 -2.75
C ALA A 92 2.52 -9.67 -1.22
N LEU A 93 1.36 -10.09 -0.71
CA LEU A 93 1.15 -10.41 0.70
C LEU A 93 1.64 -11.82 1.11
N ALA A 94 2.08 -12.65 0.18
CA ALA A 94 2.77 -13.90 0.49
C ALA A 94 4.26 -13.68 0.78
N ASP A 95 4.81 -12.54 0.32
CA ASP A 95 6.18 -12.13 0.62
C ASP A 95 6.27 -11.46 2.00
N PRO A 96 7.20 -11.88 2.89
CA PRO A 96 7.40 -11.27 4.20
C PRO A 96 7.64 -9.75 4.16
N GLU A 97 8.35 -9.25 3.16
CA GLU A 97 8.60 -7.81 3.00
C GLU A 97 7.30 -7.07 2.66
N GLY A 98 6.48 -7.60 1.76
CA GLY A 98 5.18 -7.04 1.42
C GLY A 98 4.24 -6.98 2.63
N VAL A 99 4.22 -8.04 3.45
CA VAL A 99 3.46 -8.06 4.72
C VAL A 99 3.97 -7.01 5.70
N ALA A 100 5.30 -6.89 5.85
CA ALA A 100 5.91 -5.91 6.77
C ALA A 100 5.54 -4.48 6.37
N VAL A 101 5.61 -4.15 5.08
CA VAL A 101 5.22 -2.85 4.53
C VAL A 101 3.73 -2.58 4.73
N ALA A 102 2.87 -3.53 4.41
CA ALA A 102 1.43 -3.36 4.55
C ALA A 102 1.00 -3.17 6.02
N ARG A 103 1.60 -3.89 6.96
CA ARG A 103 1.39 -3.68 8.41
C ARG A 103 1.93 -2.34 8.88
N ALA A 104 3.08 -1.94 8.38
CA ALA A 104 3.68 -0.64 8.69
C ALA A 104 2.77 0.52 8.27
N LEU A 105 2.10 0.42 7.11
CA LEU A 105 1.10 1.39 6.67
C LEU A 105 -0.07 1.51 7.64
N ILE A 106 -0.59 0.39 8.14
CA ILE A 106 -1.67 0.38 9.12
C ILE A 106 -1.23 1.10 10.40
N VAL A 107 -0.02 0.82 10.89
CA VAL A 107 0.54 1.47 12.09
C VAL A 107 0.70 2.97 11.89
N VAL A 108 1.25 3.41 10.76
CA VAL A 108 1.41 4.84 10.46
C VAL A 108 0.06 5.53 10.39
N THR A 109 -0.89 4.96 9.65
CA THR A 109 -2.24 5.51 9.52
C THR A 109 -2.97 5.63 10.87
N ALA A 110 -2.76 4.68 11.77
CA ALA A 110 -3.35 4.72 13.10
C ALA A 110 -2.65 5.71 14.06
N SER A 111 -1.36 5.99 13.83
CA SER A 111 -0.55 6.82 14.72
C SER A 111 -0.49 8.30 14.33
N ASP A 112 -0.64 8.60 13.05
CA ASP A 112 -0.56 9.94 12.47
C ASP A 112 -1.60 10.05 11.34
N PRO A 113 -2.78 10.65 11.64
CA PRO A 113 -3.88 10.73 10.67
C PRO A 113 -3.53 11.50 9.40
N ASP A 114 -2.77 12.60 9.50
CA ASP A 114 -2.41 13.43 8.33
C ASP A 114 -1.46 12.67 7.40
N LEU A 115 -0.46 12.02 7.98
CA LEU A 115 0.48 11.19 7.24
C LEU A 115 -0.22 9.93 6.68
N GLY A 116 -1.11 9.34 7.45
CA GLY A 116 -1.95 8.21 7.01
C GLY A 116 -2.81 8.58 5.80
N LEU A 117 -3.40 9.77 5.80
CA LEU A 117 -4.17 10.29 4.68
C LEU A 117 -3.30 10.47 3.43
N ALA A 118 -2.13 11.11 3.57
CA ALA A 118 -1.20 11.32 2.46
C ALA A 118 -0.70 10.00 1.84
N LEU A 119 -0.40 9.01 2.69
CA LEU A 119 -0.02 7.68 2.25
C LEU A 119 -1.18 6.96 1.54
N ASN A 120 -2.37 7.01 2.12
CA ASN A 120 -3.55 6.39 1.52
C ASN A 120 -3.85 7.00 0.14
N GLU A 121 -3.80 8.33 -0.01
CA GLU A 121 -3.98 8.97 -1.31
C GLU A 121 -2.92 8.51 -2.33
N LYS A 122 -1.65 8.49 -1.95
CA LYS A 122 -0.58 8.07 -2.85
C LYS A 122 -0.72 6.62 -3.30
N LEU A 123 -1.18 5.74 -2.42
CA LEU A 123 -1.25 4.30 -2.66
C LEU A 123 -2.59 3.85 -3.24
N ALA A 124 -3.67 4.48 -2.81
CA ALA A 124 -5.00 4.14 -3.26
C ALA A 124 -5.36 4.82 -4.59
N ALA A 125 -4.76 5.97 -4.93
CA ALA A 125 -5.07 6.67 -6.17
C ALA A 125 -4.90 5.80 -7.42
N PRO A 126 -3.78 5.09 -7.64
CA PRO A 126 -3.64 4.22 -8.80
C PRO A 126 -4.70 3.09 -8.85
N ILE A 127 -5.08 2.55 -7.69
CA ILE A 127 -6.12 1.52 -7.59
C ILE A 127 -7.48 2.12 -7.99
N ARG A 128 -7.83 3.28 -7.45
CA ARG A 128 -9.08 3.99 -7.75
C ARG A 128 -9.17 4.34 -9.24
N GLU A 129 -8.09 4.85 -9.82
CA GLU A 129 -8.02 5.18 -11.25
C GLU A 129 -8.23 3.95 -12.13
N TRP A 130 -7.55 2.85 -11.79
CA TRP A 130 -7.72 1.59 -12.53
C TRP A 130 -9.14 1.05 -12.41
N VAL A 131 -9.72 1.01 -11.20
CA VAL A 131 -11.09 0.54 -10.98
C VAL A 131 -12.08 1.41 -11.72
N ALA A 132 -11.93 2.74 -11.65
CA ALA A 132 -12.82 3.67 -12.35
C ALA A 132 -12.81 3.45 -13.86
N ALA A 133 -11.63 3.36 -14.46
CA ALA A 133 -11.48 3.10 -15.89
C ALA A 133 -12.06 1.73 -16.29
N ARG A 134 -11.87 0.71 -15.44
CA ARG A 134 -12.34 -0.65 -15.71
C ARG A 134 -13.86 -0.77 -15.60
N VAL A 135 -14.45 -0.13 -14.58
CA VAL A 135 -15.92 -0.08 -14.39
C VAL A 135 -16.58 0.70 -15.55
N ALA A 136 -16.01 1.86 -15.93
CA ALA A 136 -16.54 2.64 -17.04
C ALA A 136 -16.63 1.82 -18.34
N ARG A 137 -15.58 1.05 -18.67
CA ARG A 137 -15.60 0.17 -19.85
C ARG A 137 -16.65 -0.94 -19.76
N ALA A 138 -16.87 -1.48 -18.56
CA ALA A 138 -17.87 -2.53 -18.35
C ALA A 138 -19.30 -1.97 -18.40
N VAL A 139 -19.51 -0.73 -17.99
CA VAL A 139 -20.78 0.00 -18.17
C VAL A 139 -21.06 0.24 -19.66
N GLU A 140 -20.06 0.71 -20.41
CA GLU A 140 -20.18 0.91 -21.88
C GLU A 140 -20.48 -0.40 -22.62
N ALA A 141 -19.94 -1.53 -22.16
CA ALA A 141 -20.23 -2.86 -22.70
C ALA A 141 -21.60 -3.42 -22.28
N GLY A 142 -22.27 -2.83 -21.29
CA GLY A 142 -23.53 -3.32 -20.75
C GLY A 142 -23.39 -4.45 -19.73
N ASP A 143 -22.17 -4.74 -19.26
CA ASP A 143 -21.89 -5.80 -18.28
C ASP A 143 -22.13 -5.35 -16.84
N VAL A 144 -22.10 -4.03 -16.61
CA VAL A 144 -22.22 -3.40 -15.30
C VAL A 144 -23.30 -2.30 -15.36
N ARG A 145 -24.07 -2.19 -14.29
CA ARG A 145 -25.10 -1.15 -14.14
C ARG A 145 -24.46 0.25 -14.22
N ALA A 146 -25.17 1.17 -14.85
CA ALA A 146 -24.71 2.55 -15.02
C ALA A 146 -24.58 3.33 -13.69
N ASP A 147 -25.25 2.87 -12.65
CA ASP A 147 -25.20 3.45 -11.29
C ASP A 147 -24.19 2.78 -10.37
N ALA A 148 -23.31 1.92 -10.89
CA ALA A 148 -22.26 1.28 -10.10
C ALA A 148 -21.23 2.30 -9.59
N ASP A 149 -21.05 2.36 -8.27
CA ASP A 149 -20.10 3.26 -7.64
C ASP A 149 -18.67 2.68 -7.68
N ALA A 150 -17.88 3.16 -8.65
CA ALA A 150 -16.48 2.73 -8.80
C ALA A 150 -15.60 3.05 -7.59
N ALA A 151 -15.90 4.14 -6.85
CA ALA A 151 -15.16 4.48 -5.65
C ALA A 151 -15.44 3.48 -4.51
N ALA A 152 -16.70 3.13 -4.31
CA ALA A 152 -17.09 2.11 -3.34
C ALA A 152 -16.46 0.74 -3.68
N ILE A 153 -16.39 0.38 -4.97
CA ILE A 153 -15.71 -0.83 -5.43
C ILE A 153 -14.22 -0.78 -5.09
N ALA A 154 -13.54 0.31 -5.40
CA ALA A 154 -12.11 0.48 -5.10
C ALA A 154 -11.83 0.40 -3.59
N ASP A 155 -12.68 0.98 -2.76
CA ASP A 155 -12.55 0.93 -1.31
C ASP A 155 -12.68 -0.51 -0.77
N GLN A 156 -13.53 -1.36 -1.38
CA GLN A 156 -13.59 -2.79 -1.02
C GLN A 156 -12.27 -3.51 -1.33
N PHE A 157 -11.62 -3.19 -2.45
CA PHE A 157 -10.30 -3.75 -2.78
C PHE A 157 -9.26 -3.37 -1.74
N ILE A 158 -9.19 -2.09 -1.40
CA ILE A 158 -8.24 -1.57 -0.42
C ILE A 158 -8.50 -2.18 0.97
N ALA A 159 -9.76 -2.26 1.38
CA ALA A 159 -10.15 -2.85 2.66
C ALA A 159 -9.76 -4.33 2.76
N MET A 160 -9.96 -5.10 1.69
CA MET A 160 -9.57 -6.52 1.67
C MET A 160 -8.05 -6.71 1.73
N ALA A 161 -7.29 -5.88 1.00
CA ALA A 161 -5.83 -5.88 1.05
C ALA A 161 -5.34 -5.58 2.47
N SER A 162 -5.89 -4.53 3.08
CA SER A 162 -5.55 -4.11 4.45
C SER A 162 -5.88 -5.19 5.48
N TYR A 163 -7.03 -5.85 5.35
CA TYR A 163 -7.44 -6.93 6.24
C TYR A 163 -6.55 -8.17 6.09
N ALA A 164 -6.21 -8.58 4.86
CA ALA A 164 -5.30 -9.67 4.60
C ALA A 164 -3.89 -9.40 5.18
N ALA A 165 -3.39 -8.17 5.00
CA ALA A 165 -2.12 -7.71 5.58
C ALA A 165 -2.13 -7.72 7.11
N LEU A 166 -3.20 -7.24 7.74
CA LEU A 166 -3.36 -7.22 9.19
C LEU A 166 -3.29 -8.63 9.77
N LEU A 167 -3.95 -9.59 9.13
CA LEU A 167 -3.93 -10.99 9.56
C LEU A 167 -2.65 -11.73 9.18
N GLY A 168 -1.81 -11.18 8.29
CA GLY A 168 -0.65 -11.87 7.72
C GLY A 168 -1.03 -13.12 6.94
N ARG A 169 -2.18 -13.08 6.25
CA ARG A 169 -2.71 -14.21 5.49
C ARG A 169 -3.05 -13.76 4.07
N PRO A 170 -2.32 -14.24 3.06
CA PRO A 170 -2.68 -14.02 1.67
C PRO A 170 -4.08 -14.60 1.39
N LEU A 171 -4.77 -14.04 0.41
CA LEU A 171 -6.06 -14.56 -0.01
C LEU A 171 -5.84 -15.86 -0.79
N SER A 172 -6.54 -16.93 -0.42
CA SER A 172 -6.57 -18.13 -1.24
C SER A 172 -7.36 -17.90 -2.53
N ASP A 173 -7.06 -18.67 -3.58
CA ASP A 173 -7.76 -18.59 -4.87
C ASP A 173 -9.28 -18.72 -4.71
N GLY A 174 -9.76 -19.64 -3.88
CA GLY A 174 -11.18 -19.79 -3.60
C GLY A 174 -11.78 -18.56 -2.91
N ARG A 175 -11.01 -17.82 -2.11
CA ARG A 175 -11.46 -16.57 -1.50
C ARG A 175 -11.51 -15.44 -2.53
N VAL A 176 -10.53 -15.38 -3.42
CA VAL A 176 -10.50 -14.45 -4.56
C VAL A 176 -11.72 -14.68 -5.44
N ASP A 177 -11.97 -15.93 -5.86
CA ASP A 177 -13.14 -16.28 -6.69
C ASP A 177 -14.46 -15.92 -6.03
N ALA A 178 -14.62 -16.24 -4.74
CA ALA A 178 -15.82 -15.89 -4.00
C ALA A 178 -16.05 -14.38 -3.92
N THR A 179 -14.98 -13.60 -3.71
CA THR A 179 -15.04 -12.14 -3.66
C THR A 179 -15.46 -11.55 -5.00
N VAL A 180 -14.79 -11.97 -6.07
CA VAL A 180 -15.14 -11.52 -7.43
C VAL A 180 -16.58 -11.88 -7.77
N ALA A 181 -17.03 -13.08 -7.43
CA ALA A 181 -18.41 -13.50 -7.65
C ALA A 181 -19.44 -12.65 -6.88
N VAL A 182 -19.11 -12.23 -5.64
CA VAL A 182 -19.97 -11.32 -4.87
C VAL A 182 -20.04 -9.93 -5.51
N LEU A 183 -18.89 -9.38 -5.92
CA LEU A 183 -18.83 -8.07 -6.57
C LEU A 183 -19.63 -8.07 -7.89
N LEU A 184 -19.38 -9.05 -8.76
CA LEU A 184 -20.05 -9.13 -10.06
C LEU A 184 -21.57 -9.28 -9.93
N ARG A 185 -22.06 -10.05 -8.96
CA ARG A 185 -23.53 -10.18 -8.71
C ARG A 185 -24.12 -8.89 -8.15
N GLY A 186 -23.32 -8.09 -7.41
CA GLY A 186 -23.79 -6.81 -6.85
C GLY A 186 -23.86 -5.68 -7.86
N ILE A 187 -23.05 -5.73 -8.94
CA ILE A 187 -22.94 -4.65 -9.94
C ILE A 187 -23.33 -5.07 -11.36
N GLY A 188 -23.62 -6.35 -11.59
CA GLY A 188 -24.06 -6.85 -12.91
C GLY A 188 -25.34 -6.22 -13.39
N ALA A 189 -25.47 -6.03 -14.69
CA ALA A 189 -26.66 -5.50 -15.36
C ALA A 189 -27.82 -6.53 -15.41
#